data_6aaaf7872ad284f521e821631940dd42
#
_entry.id   6aaaf7872ad284f521e821631940dd42
#
_cell.length_a   1.000
_cell.length_b   1.000
_cell.length_c   1.000
_cell.angle_alpha   90.00
_cell.angle_beta   90.00
_cell.angle_gamma   90.00
#
_symmetry.space_group_name_H-M   'P 1'
#
loop_
_entity.id
_entity.type
_entity.pdbx_description
1 polymer ?
#
loop_
_entity_poly.entity_id
_entity_poly.type
_entity_poly.pdbx_seq_one_letter_code
_entity_poly.pdbx_strand_id
1 'polypeptide(L)'
;MYVELKDINKTFGDYKASDHVSFGIEKGKLIGLLGPSGSGKTTILRMIAGLEQPDSGEIIIDGKVVNDIPASERGIGFVFQSYALFRYMTVYDNIAFGLKVQKADKTYIKKRVTELIELIGLKGLEKRYPSQLSGGQRQRVAFARALAPNPQLLLLDEPFAAIDAKIRQELRTWLKDMIEK
;
A
#
# COMPACT_ATOMS: atom_id res chain seq x y z
N MET A 1 8.67 -12.65 13.92
CA MET A 1 8.35 -11.38 13.24
C MET A 1 7.97 -11.64 11.79
N TYR A 2 6.96 -10.96 11.27
CA TYR A 2 6.56 -11.14 9.88
C TYR A 2 7.48 -10.37 8.92
N VAL A 3 7.79 -9.12 9.26
CA VAL A 3 8.76 -8.32 8.51
C VAL A 3 9.89 -7.95 9.44
N GLU A 4 11.11 -8.10 8.99
CA GLU A 4 12.30 -7.76 9.77
C GLU A 4 13.33 -7.05 8.90
N LEU A 5 13.81 -5.90 9.37
CA LEU A 5 14.90 -5.17 8.75
C LEU A 5 16.12 -5.33 9.63
N LYS A 6 17.25 -5.74 9.02
CA LYS A 6 18.51 -5.93 9.72
C LYS A 6 19.58 -5.04 9.11
N ASP A 7 20.02 -4.06 9.90
CA ASP A 7 21.14 -3.17 9.58
C ASP A 7 21.01 -2.53 8.18
N ILE A 8 19.86 -1.93 7.91
CA ILE A 8 19.55 -1.32 6.62
C ILE A 8 20.26 0.03 6.48
N ASN A 9 20.98 0.20 5.39
CA ASN A 9 21.65 1.44 5.03
C ASN A 9 21.25 1.87 3.62
N LYS A 10 20.94 3.14 3.45
CA LYS A 10 20.60 3.73 2.15
C LYS A 10 21.02 5.18 2.09
N THR A 11 21.77 5.52 1.07
CA THR A 11 22.29 6.87 0.84
C THR A 11 21.93 7.33 -0.58
N PHE A 12 21.49 8.56 -0.72
CA PHE A 12 21.28 9.24 -2.00
C PHE A 12 22.25 10.42 -2.08
N GLY A 13 23.34 10.28 -2.85
CA GLY A 13 24.41 11.29 -2.86
C GLY A 13 24.98 11.48 -1.45
N ASP A 14 24.87 12.70 -0.90
CA ASP A 14 25.32 13.00 0.46
C ASP A 14 24.26 12.78 1.53
N TYR A 15 23.01 12.42 1.15
CA TYR A 15 21.90 12.25 2.07
C TYR A 15 21.77 10.78 2.50
N LYS A 16 21.92 10.53 3.80
CA LYS A 16 21.66 9.22 4.39
C LYS A 16 20.18 9.08 4.72
N ALA A 17 19.43 8.38 3.84
CA ALA A 17 18.02 8.12 4.06
C ALA A 17 17.79 7.09 5.16
N SER A 18 18.67 6.09 5.27
CA SER A 18 18.65 5.07 6.33
C SER A 18 20.07 4.81 6.80
N ASP A 19 20.26 4.74 8.11
CA ASP A 19 21.56 4.56 8.74
C ASP A 19 21.44 3.50 9.83
N HIS A 20 21.91 2.29 9.56
CA HIS A 20 21.86 1.14 10.46
C HIS A 20 20.47 0.90 11.07
N VAL A 21 19.43 0.95 10.21
CA VAL A 21 18.04 0.77 10.66
C VAL A 21 17.74 -0.71 10.86
N SER A 22 17.31 -1.05 12.07
CA SER A 22 16.87 -2.41 12.42
C SER A 22 15.57 -2.36 13.21
N PHE A 23 14.55 -3.06 12.75
CA PHE A 23 13.30 -3.23 13.49
C PHE A 23 12.50 -4.39 12.89
N GLY A 24 11.43 -4.78 13.56
CA GLY A 24 10.55 -5.83 13.09
C GLY A 24 9.09 -5.45 13.21
N ILE A 25 8.26 -6.08 12.38
CA ILE A 25 6.82 -5.92 12.35
C ILE A 25 6.18 -7.29 12.50
N GLU A 26 5.29 -7.43 13.46
CA GLU A 26 4.54 -8.67 13.66
C GLU A 26 3.36 -8.73 12.69
N LYS A 27 2.98 -9.95 12.32
CA LYS A 27 1.82 -10.18 11.46
C LYS A 27 0.54 -9.68 12.12
N GLY A 28 -0.31 -9.02 11.34
CA GLY A 28 -1.60 -8.54 11.83
C GLY A 28 -1.54 -7.26 12.64
N LYS A 29 -0.37 -6.62 12.75
CA LYS A 29 -0.22 -5.35 13.45
C LYS A 29 -0.29 -4.17 12.49
N LEU A 30 -0.96 -3.10 12.92
CA LEU A 30 -0.95 -1.83 12.23
C LEU A 30 0.12 -0.96 12.86
N ILE A 31 1.19 -0.69 12.12
CA ILE A 31 2.31 0.10 12.59
C ILE A 31 2.47 1.33 11.70
N GLY A 32 2.54 2.50 12.31
CA GLY A 32 2.82 3.74 11.61
C GLY A 32 4.28 4.13 11.78
N LEU A 33 4.91 4.56 10.70
CA LEU A 33 6.22 5.19 10.76
C LEU A 33 5.99 6.69 10.91
N LEU A 34 6.42 7.24 12.03
CA LEU A 34 6.26 8.65 12.34
C LEU A 34 7.54 9.42 12.00
N GLY A 35 7.34 10.62 11.52
CA GLY A 35 8.44 11.53 11.22
C GLY A 35 8.01 12.56 10.18
N PRO A 36 8.71 13.70 10.11
CA PRO A 36 8.43 14.70 9.09
C PRO A 36 8.75 14.18 7.69
N SER A 37 8.21 14.83 6.69
CA SER A 37 8.56 14.57 5.30
C SER A 37 10.08 14.65 5.14
N GLY A 38 10.67 13.69 4.45
CA GLY A 38 12.13 13.63 4.28
C GLY A 38 12.88 12.92 5.40
N SER A 39 12.19 12.33 6.39
CA SER A 39 12.83 11.59 7.49
C SER A 39 13.30 10.18 7.12
N GLY A 40 13.12 9.77 5.86
CA GLY A 40 13.51 8.44 5.40
C GLY A 40 12.43 7.38 5.51
N LYS A 41 11.25 7.69 6.06
CA LYS A 41 10.14 6.73 6.20
C LYS A 41 9.63 6.20 4.87
N THR A 42 9.49 7.08 3.88
CA THR A 42 9.07 6.69 2.52
C THR A 42 10.10 5.75 1.89
N THR A 43 11.38 6.04 2.08
CA THR A 43 12.47 5.19 1.57
C THR A 43 12.41 3.80 2.20
N ILE A 44 12.18 3.71 3.51
CA ILE A 44 12.04 2.43 4.22
C ILE A 44 10.86 1.63 3.67
N LEU A 45 9.70 2.27 3.50
CA LEU A 45 8.52 1.62 2.94
C LEU A 45 8.78 1.11 1.52
N ARG A 46 9.44 1.90 0.69
CA ARG A 46 9.79 1.52 -0.68
C ARG A 46 10.78 0.35 -0.73
N MET A 47 11.74 0.31 0.20
CA MET A 47 12.68 -0.81 0.28
C MET A 47 11.97 -2.11 0.67
N ILE A 48 11.03 -2.06 1.61
CA ILE A 48 10.22 -3.22 1.99
C ILE A 48 9.37 -3.68 0.79
N ALA A 49 8.80 -2.75 0.04
CA ALA A 49 7.97 -3.06 -1.12
C ALA A 49 8.76 -3.57 -2.32
N GLY A 50 10.07 -3.36 -2.36
CA GLY A 50 10.90 -3.74 -3.51
C GLY A 50 10.99 -2.68 -4.59
N LEU A 51 10.56 -1.45 -4.29
CA LEU A 51 10.61 -0.31 -5.22
C LEU A 51 11.94 0.45 -5.12
N GLU A 52 12.73 0.17 -4.10
CA GLU A 52 14.04 0.74 -3.87
C GLU A 52 14.95 -0.34 -3.27
N GLN A 53 16.24 -0.33 -3.58
CA GLN A 53 17.20 -1.28 -3.03
C GLN A 53 17.99 -0.65 -1.89
N PRO A 54 18.18 -1.33 -0.75
CA PRO A 54 19.12 -0.87 0.27
C PRO A 54 20.56 -0.99 -0.24
N ASP A 55 21.44 -0.12 0.23
CA ASP A 55 22.86 -0.21 -0.10
C ASP A 55 23.51 -1.39 0.63
N SER A 56 23.03 -1.69 1.83
CA SER A 56 23.44 -2.86 2.61
C SER A 56 22.33 -3.22 3.61
N GLY A 57 22.47 -4.40 4.22
CA GLY A 57 21.50 -4.94 5.15
C GLY A 57 20.53 -5.90 4.51
N GLU A 58 19.67 -6.51 5.31
CA GLU A 58 18.72 -7.52 4.87
C GLU A 58 17.30 -7.15 5.21
N ILE A 59 16.39 -7.39 4.24
CA ILE A 59 14.94 -7.28 4.43
C ILE A 59 14.39 -8.69 4.40
N ILE A 60 13.71 -9.09 5.49
CA ILE A 60 13.16 -10.42 5.65
C ILE A 60 11.65 -10.33 5.78
N ILE A 61 10.92 -11.06 4.94
CA ILE A 61 9.47 -11.14 4.98
C ILE A 61 9.08 -12.60 5.12
N ASP A 62 8.34 -12.92 6.17
CA ASP A 62 7.87 -14.28 6.49
C ASP A 62 9.03 -15.29 6.51
N GLY A 63 10.13 -14.90 7.16
CA GLY A 63 11.32 -15.74 7.31
C GLY A 63 12.23 -15.85 6.09
N LYS A 64 11.92 -15.13 5.02
CA LYS A 64 12.66 -15.20 3.76
C LYS A 64 13.31 -13.86 3.42
N VAL A 65 14.60 -13.86 3.11
CA VAL A 65 15.30 -12.66 2.61
C VAL A 65 14.76 -12.30 1.24
N VAL A 66 14.27 -11.07 1.07
CA VAL A 66 13.58 -10.65 -0.15
C VAL A 66 14.32 -9.58 -0.94
N ASN A 67 15.56 -9.25 -0.59
CA ASN A 67 16.34 -8.20 -1.25
C ASN A 67 16.37 -8.34 -2.78
N ASP A 68 16.51 -9.56 -3.28
CA ASP A 68 16.61 -9.84 -4.72
C ASP A 68 15.29 -10.25 -5.36
N ILE A 69 14.17 -10.19 -4.61
CA ILE A 69 12.85 -10.56 -5.11
C ILE A 69 12.16 -9.31 -5.63
N PRO A 70 11.65 -9.32 -6.89
CA PRO A 70 10.93 -8.17 -7.45
C PRO A 70 9.70 -7.81 -6.62
N ALA A 71 9.33 -6.51 -6.64
CA ALA A 71 8.16 -6.01 -5.92
C ALA A 71 6.90 -6.83 -6.22
N SER A 72 6.69 -7.20 -7.48
CA SER A 72 5.52 -7.96 -7.93
C SER A 72 5.41 -9.36 -7.31
N GLU A 73 6.49 -9.89 -6.78
CA GLU A 73 6.56 -11.25 -6.22
C GLU A 73 6.63 -11.28 -4.69
N ARG A 74 6.62 -10.11 -4.03
CA ARG A 74 6.71 -10.04 -2.56
C ARG A 74 5.38 -10.20 -1.83
N GLY A 75 4.25 -10.20 -2.54
CA GLY A 75 2.92 -10.31 -1.94
C GLY A 75 2.51 -9.08 -1.13
N ILE A 76 2.97 -7.91 -1.54
CA ILE A 76 2.78 -6.64 -0.81
C ILE A 76 1.86 -5.72 -1.59
N GLY A 77 0.87 -5.13 -0.90
CA GLY A 77 0.10 -4.01 -1.42
C GLY A 77 0.73 -2.69 -0.96
N PHE A 78 0.75 -1.69 -1.82
CA PHE A 78 1.32 -0.38 -1.51
C PHE A 78 0.34 0.73 -1.89
N VAL A 79 0.06 1.62 -0.94
CA VAL A 79 -0.75 2.83 -1.17
C VAL A 79 0.18 4.04 -1.12
N PHE A 80 0.34 4.69 -2.28
CA PHE A 80 1.22 5.84 -2.41
C PHE A 80 0.59 7.09 -1.81
N GLN A 81 1.43 8.04 -1.39
CA GLN A 81 1.02 9.32 -0.84
C GLN A 81 0.09 10.10 -1.79
N SER A 82 0.34 10.03 -3.08
CA SER A 82 -0.46 10.69 -4.13
C SER A 82 -1.62 9.83 -4.64
N TYR A 83 -1.85 8.68 -4.02
CA TYR A 83 -2.81 7.63 -4.42
C TYR A 83 -2.47 6.92 -5.73
N ALA A 84 -1.79 7.57 -6.66
CA ALA A 84 -1.33 7.03 -7.95
C ALA A 84 -2.41 6.28 -8.75
N LEU A 85 -3.66 6.77 -8.71
CA LEU A 85 -4.74 6.18 -9.50
C LEU A 85 -4.52 6.45 -10.99
N PHE A 86 -4.91 5.48 -11.82
CA PHE A 86 -4.85 5.62 -13.27
C PHE A 86 -6.00 6.53 -13.74
N ARG A 87 -5.67 7.75 -14.16
CA ARG A 87 -6.64 8.81 -14.48
C ARG A 87 -7.61 8.47 -15.61
N TYR A 88 -7.18 7.60 -16.51
CA TYR A 88 -7.99 7.20 -17.67
C TYR A 88 -8.76 5.91 -17.45
N MET A 89 -8.74 5.40 -16.23
CA MET A 89 -9.49 4.20 -15.83
C MET A 89 -10.59 4.57 -14.85
N THR A 90 -11.72 3.86 -14.96
CA THR A 90 -12.83 4.00 -14.00
C THR A 90 -12.43 3.46 -12.62
N VAL A 91 -13.29 3.68 -11.61
CA VAL A 91 -13.12 3.06 -10.29
C VAL A 91 -12.99 1.55 -10.43
N TYR A 92 -13.90 0.92 -11.19
CA TYR A 92 -13.87 -0.53 -11.43
C TYR A 92 -12.52 -0.98 -12.01
N ASP A 93 -12.08 -0.33 -13.08
CA ASP A 93 -10.84 -0.72 -13.78
C ASP A 93 -9.59 -0.48 -12.95
N ASN A 94 -9.56 0.57 -12.14
CA ASN A 94 -8.47 0.79 -11.20
C ASN A 94 -8.34 -0.37 -10.21
N ILE A 95 -9.43 -0.77 -9.60
CA ILE A 95 -9.43 -1.86 -8.61
C ILE A 95 -9.10 -3.21 -9.28
N ALA A 96 -9.63 -3.44 -10.48
CA ALA A 96 -9.43 -4.69 -11.21
C ALA A 96 -8.03 -4.83 -11.81
N PHE A 97 -7.26 -3.76 -11.91
CA PHE A 97 -6.01 -3.73 -12.68
C PHE A 97 -5.02 -4.85 -12.28
N GLY A 98 -4.73 -5.00 -11.00
CA GLY A 98 -3.80 -6.03 -10.52
C GLY A 98 -4.28 -7.45 -10.80
N LEU A 99 -5.59 -7.67 -10.69
CA LEU A 99 -6.19 -8.98 -10.99
C LEU A 99 -6.11 -9.30 -12.48
N LYS A 100 -6.28 -8.30 -13.34
CA LYS A 100 -6.13 -8.46 -14.79
C LYS A 100 -4.67 -8.79 -15.16
N VAL A 101 -3.72 -8.13 -14.52
CA VAL A 101 -2.28 -8.40 -14.72
C VAL A 101 -1.95 -9.84 -14.32
N GLN A 102 -2.55 -10.34 -13.25
CA GLN A 102 -2.38 -11.72 -12.80
C GLN A 102 -3.16 -12.73 -13.63
N LYS A 103 -3.89 -12.28 -14.65
CA LYS A 103 -4.72 -13.12 -15.53
C LYS A 103 -5.77 -13.91 -14.76
N ALA A 104 -6.33 -13.34 -13.71
CA ALA A 104 -7.42 -13.95 -12.96
C ALA A 104 -8.66 -14.12 -13.83
N ASP A 105 -9.51 -15.10 -13.50
CA ASP A 105 -10.76 -15.35 -14.20
C ASP A 105 -11.69 -14.13 -14.14
N LYS A 106 -12.35 -13.80 -15.24
CA LYS A 106 -13.26 -12.66 -15.33
C LYS A 106 -14.37 -12.70 -14.29
N THR A 107 -14.92 -13.87 -14.03
CA THR A 107 -15.96 -14.06 -13.01
C THR A 107 -15.45 -13.74 -11.62
N TYR A 108 -14.24 -14.19 -11.31
CA TYR A 108 -13.57 -13.89 -10.04
C TYR A 108 -13.28 -12.40 -9.90
N ILE A 109 -12.77 -11.77 -10.96
CA ILE A 109 -12.48 -10.32 -10.95
C ILE A 109 -13.75 -9.54 -10.64
N LYS A 110 -14.87 -9.84 -11.32
CA LYS A 110 -16.14 -9.15 -11.11
C LYS A 110 -16.62 -9.30 -9.66
N LYS A 111 -16.56 -10.51 -9.13
CA LYS A 111 -16.95 -10.77 -7.74
C LYS A 111 -16.10 -10.00 -6.76
N ARG A 112 -14.78 -10.08 -6.90
CA ARG A 112 -13.82 -9.45 -6.00
C ARG A 112 -13.94 -7.92 -6.04
N VAL A 113 -14.02 -7.33 -7.22
CA VAL A 113 -14.14 -5.88 -7.38
C VAL A 113 -15.47 -5.39 -6.81
N THR A 114 -16.57 -6.10 -7.05
CA THR A 114 -17.88 -5.74 -6.50
C THR A 114 -17.86 -5.76 -4.97
N GLU A 115 -17.27 -6.78 -4.37
CA GLU A 115 -17.11 -6.88 -2.90
C GLU A 115 -16.31 -5.70 -2.35
N LEU A 116 -15.21 -5.34 -3.01
CA LEU A 116 -14.37 -4.23 -2.58
C LEU A 116 -15.05 -2.88 -2.73
N ILE A 117 -15.76 -2.65 -3.83
CA ILE A 117 -16.52 -1.41 -4.03
C ILE A 117 -17.59 -1.24 -2.95
N GLU A 118 -18.25 -2.31 -2.58
CA GLU A 118 -19.22 -2.29 -1.49
C GLU A 118 -18.54 -2.00 -0.15
N LEU A 119 -17.38 -2.66 0.11
CA LEU A 119 -16.60 -2.48 1.33
C LEU A 119 -16.17 -1.02 1.53
N ILE A 120 -15.76 -0.34 0.46
CA ILE A 120 -15.31 1.05 0.53
C ILE A 120 -16.45 2.07 0.42
N GLY A 121 -17.70 1.60 0.32
CA GLY A 121 -18.88 2.46 0.29
C GLY A 121 -19.08 3.25 -1.00
N LEU A 122 -18.61 2.76 -2.12
CA LEU A 122 -18.71 3.43 -3.42
C LEU A 122 -19.66 2.72 -4.40
N LYS A 123 -20.58 1.93 -3.90
CA LYS A 123 -21.59 1.27 -4.73
C LYS A 123 -22.35 2.31 -5.57
N GLY A 124 -22.47 2.06 -6.86
CA GLY A 124 -23.08 2.98 -7.81
C GLY A 124 -22.09 3.93 -8.48
N LEU A 125 -20.83 3.98 -8.05
CA LEU A 125 -19.81 4.87 -8.58
C LEU A 125 -18.74 4.12 -9.41
N GLU A 126 -19.03 2.89 -9.81
CA GLU A 126 -18.07 1.99 -10.49
C GLU A 126 -17.56 2.57 -11.81
N LYS A 127 -18.39 3.34 -12.49
CA LYS A 127 -18.06 3.92 -13.80
C LYS A 127 -17.45 5.31 -13.74
N ARG A 128 -17.29 5.87 -12.56
CA ARG A 128 -16.65 7.18 -12.39
C ARG A 128 -15.14 7.12 -12.55
N TYR A 129 -14.58 8.23 -13.00
CA TYR A 129 -13.13 8.42 -13.12
C TYR A 129 -12.58 9.13 -11.88
N PRO A 130 -11.27 9.03 -11.58
CA PRO A 130 -10.70 9.68 -10.40
C PRO A 130 -10.99 11.18 -10.30
N SER A 131 -11.06 11.89 -11.43
CA SER A 131 -11.37 13.32 -11.46
C SER A 131 -12.78 13.65 -10.95
N GLN A 132 -13.67 12.66 -10.89
CA GLN A 132 -15.05 12.81 -10.45
C GLN A 132 -15.26 12.41 -8.98
N LEU A 133 -14.17 12.14 -8.27
CA LEU A 133 -14.20 11.68 -6.88
C LEU A 133 -13.59 12.71 -5.94
N SER A 134 -14.06 12.70 -4.67
CA SER A 134 -13.41 13.46 -3.61
C SER A 134 -12.05 12.84 -3.26
N GLY A 135 -11.21 13.57 -2.51
CA GLY A 135 -9.92 13.05 -2.04
C GLY A 135 -10.07 11.78 -1.21
N GLY A 136 -11.06 11.74 -0.30
CA GLY A 136 -11.34 10.56 0.50
C GLY A 136 -11.79 9.37 -0.33
N GLN A 137 -12.63 9.62 -1.35
CA GLN A 137 -13.07 8.56 -2.27
C GLN A 137 -11.90 8.01 -3.09
N ARG A 138 -11.05 8.88 -3.64
CA ARG A 138 -9.85 8.44 -4.37
C ARG A 138 -8.94 7.58 -3.50
N GLN A 139 -8.77 7.96 -2.24
CA GLN A 139 -7.96 7.19 -1.30
C GLN A 139 -8.56 5.81 -1.04
N ARG A 140 -9.89 5.72 -0.86
CA ARG A 140 -10.56 4.44 -0.68
C ARG A 140 -10.38 3.54 -1.91
N VAL A 141 -10.44 4.11 -3.11
CA VAL A 141 -10.18 3.34 -4.35
C VAL A 141 -8.73 2.82 -4.36
N ALA A 142 -7.76 3.64 -3.95
CA ALA A 142 -6.37 3.21 -3.86
C ALA A 142 -6.19 2.04 -2.87
N PHE A 143 -6.87 2.09 -1.72
CA PHE A 143 -6.88 0.97 -0.77
C PHE A 143 -7.47 -0.29 -1.40
N ALA A 144 -8.63 -0.18 -2.03
CA ALA A 144 -9.29 -1.31 -2.67
C ALA A 144 -8.42 -1.94 -3.76
N ARG A 145 -7.76 -1.11 -4.57
CA ARG A 145 -6.83 -1.57 -5.60
C ARG A 145 -5.68 -2.37 -4.99
N ALA A 146 -5.11 -1.89 -3.88
CA ALA A 146 -4.03 -2.58 -3.20
C ALA A 146 -4.48 -3.89 -2.55
N LEU A 147 -5.74 -3.97 -2.10
CA LEU A 147 -6.31 -5.15 -1.46
C LEU A 147 -6.79 -6.21 -2.45
N ALA A 148 -7.10 -5.82 -3.69
CA ALA A 148 -7.70 -6.73 -4.67
C ALA A 148 -6.90 -8.02 -4.88
N PRO A 149 -5.54 -7.99 -4.98
CA PRO A 149 -4.75 -9.21 -5.13
C PRO A 149 -4.57 -10.03 -3.85
N ASN A 150 -5.27 -9.72 -2.76
CA ASN A 150 -5.11 -10.38 -1.45
C ASN A 150 -3.67 -10.36 -0.95
N PRO A 151 -3.05 -9.18 -0.76
CA PRO A 151 -1.67 -9.11 -0.30
C PRO A 151 -1.54 -9.58 1.15
N GLN A 152 -0.38 -10.12 1.49
CA GLN A 152 -0.06 -10.54 2.86
C GLN A 152 0.38 -9.37 3.74
N LEU A 153 0.78 -8.26 3.12
CA LEU A 153 1.25 -7.05 3.79
C LEU A 153 0.77 -5.84 3.02
N LEU A 154 0.23 -4.86 3.71
CA LEU A 154 -0.20 -3.59 3.13
C LEU A 154 0.66 -2.45 3.70
N LEU A 155 1.35 -1.73 2.83
CA LEU A 155 2.18 -0.59 3.19
C LEU A 155 1.50 0.72 2.77
N LEU A 156 1.47 1.67 3.69
CA LEU A 156 0.80 2.95 3.49
C LEU A 156 1.81 4.10 3.62
N ASP A 157 1.99 4.87 2.56
CA ASP A 157 2.90 6.01 2.55
C ASP A 157 2.12 7.31 2.73
N GLU A 158 2.07 7.82 3.96
CA GLU A 158 1.35 9.04 4.36
C GLU A 158 -0.07 9.14 3.77
N PRO A 159 -0.90 8.08 3.92
CA PRO A 159 -2.16 8.00 3.18
C PRO A 159 -3.18 9.07 3.58
N PHE A 160 -2.99 9.71 4.73
CA PHE A 160 -3.97 10.65 5.29
C PHE A 160 -3.50 12.09 5.30
N ALA A 161 -2.32 12.39 4.72
CA ALA A 161 -1.69 13.71 4.85
C ALA A 161 -2.47 14.85 4.20
N ALA A 162 -3.15 14.59 3.07
CA ALA A 162 -3.87 15.61 2.30
C ALA A 162 -5.37 15.63 2.60
N ILE A 163 -5.82 15.00 3.70
CA ILE A 163 -7.23 14.83 4.01
C ILE A 163 -7.58 15.54 5.32
N ASP A 164 -8.80 16.09 5.35
CA ASP A 164 -9.44 16.71 6.51
C ASP A 164 -9.39 15.76 7.73
N ALA A 165 -9.18 16.32 8.91
CA ALA A 165 -9.01 15.56 10.16
C ALA A 165 -10.17 14.58 10.46
N LYS A 166 -11.41 14.99 10.16
CA LYS A 166 -12.60 14.16 10.38
C LYS A 166 -12.59 12.95 9.46
N ILE A 167 -12.34 13.16 8.17
CA ILE A 167 -12.26 12.10 7.17
C ILE A 167 -11.09 11.16 7.48
N ARG A 168 -9.98 11.73 7.92
CA ARG A 168 -8.80 10.96 8.33
C ARG A 168 -9.14 9.98 9.46
N GLN A 169 -9.88 10.43 10.46
CA GLN A 169 -10.29 9.59 11.57
C GLN A 169 -11.25 8.47 11.11
N GLU A 170 -12.19 8.79 10.24
CA GLU A 170 -13.11 7.81 9.66
C GLU A 170 -12.36 6.73 8.89
N LEU A 171 -11.37 7.11 8.08
CA LEU A 171 -10.56 6.18 7.31
C LEU A 171 -9.68 5.29 8.21
N ARG A 172 -9.13 5.85 9.29
CA ARG A 172 -8.35 5.06 10.26
C ARG A 172 -9.21 4.01 10.92
N THR A 173 -10.42 4.37 11.35
CA THR A 173 -11.37 3.46 11.95
C THR A 173 -11.77 2.35 10.96
N TRP A 174 -12.10 2.74 9.74
CA TRP A 174 -12.45 1.82 8.67
C TRP A 174 -11.31 0.83 8.38
N LEU A 175 -10.08 1.32 8.27
CA LEU A 175 -8.90 0.48 8.02
C LEU A 175 -8.65 -0.50 9.15
N LYS A 176 -8.77 -0.05 10.39
CA LYS A 176 -8.62 -0.89 11.57
C LYS A 176 -9.65 -2.02 11.57
N ASP A 177 -10.92 -1.68 11.34
CA ASP A 177 -12.00 -2.66 11.29
C ASP A 177 -11.77 -3.70 10.20
N MET A 178 -11.25 -3.27 9.06
CA MET A 178 -10.95 -4.16 7.94
C MET A 178 -9.81 -5.15 8.27
N ILE A 179 -8.78 -4.69 8.96
CA ILE A 179 -7.63 -5.52 9.35
C ILE A 179 -8.03 -6.58 10.38
N GLU A 180 -8.96 -6.26 11.27
CA GLU A 180 -9.46 -7.17 12.31
C GLU A 180 -10.37 -8.27 11.76
N LYS A 181 -10.78 -8.20 10.52
CA LYS A 181 -11.52 -9.23 9.81
C LYS A 181 -10.54 -10.12 9.04
#